data_c0552bfab5f23a46f26a44062e48c304
#
_entry.id   c0552bfab5f23a46f26a44062e48c304
#
_cell.length_a   1.000
_cell.length_b   1.000
_cell.length_c   1.000
_cell.angle_alpha   90.00
_cell.angle_beta   90.00
_cell.angle_gamma   90.00
#
_symmetry.space_group_name_H-M   'P 1'
#
loop_
_entity.id
_entity.type
_entity.pdbx_description
1 polymer ?
#
loop_
_entity_poly.entity_id
_entity_poly.type
_entity_poly.pdbx_seq_one_letter_code
_entity_poly.pdbx_strand_id
1 'polypeptide(L)'
;MNGASVVVDGDLPAEREGKAETVGEIVGEGLCVLVGVTHGDTAATAAQLARKLWSLRILEGEKSCSDVGAPLLVISQFTLYGDARKSRRPTWNAAAPGEVAEPLVDEVVSRLRALGAEVATGRFGARMKVSLTNEGPFTVLLEV
;
A
#
# COMPACT_ATOMS: atom_id res chain seq x y z
N MET A 1 -8.40 12.82 15.15
CA MET A 1 -8.43 12.76 13.69
C MET A 1 -7.54 11.63 13.25
N ASN A 2 -8.08 10.76 12.45
CA ASN A 2 -7.37 9.62 11.94
C ASN A 2 -6.85 9.96 10.55
N GLY A 3 -5.61 9.68 10.31
CA GLY A 3 -4.97 9.89 9.04
C GLY A 3 -3.73 9.03 8.93
N ALA A 4 -3.22 8.91 7.75
CA ALA A 4 -1.97 8.22 7.51
C ALA A 4 -1.11 9.04 6.56
N SER A 5 0.18 9.03 6.79
CA SER A 5 1.14 9.72 5.94
C SER A 5 2.35 8.87 5.68
N VAL A 6 2.94 9.06 4.52
CA VAL A 6 4.21 8.44 4.14
C VAL A 6 5.27 9.51 4.04
N VAL A 7 6.34 9.32 4.80
CA VAL A 7 7.53 10.15 4.73
C VAL A 7 8.64 9.34 4.07
N VAL A 8 9.23 9.88 3.05
CA VAL A 8 10.43 9.31 2.44
C VAL A 8 11.63 9.91 3.14
N ASP A 9 12.37 9.06 3.85
CA ASP A 9 13.73 9.39 4.24
C ASP A 9 14.59 9.26 3.00
N GLY A 10 15.27 10.33 2.66
CA GLY A 10 16.04 10.33 1.44
C GLY A 10 17.14 9.29 1.44
N ASP A 11 17.08 8.35 0.52
CA ASP A 11 18.25 7.69 -0.04
C ASP A 11 18.99 8.74 -0.89
N LEU A 12 19.36 9.80 -0.24
CA LEU A 12 19.87 10.96 -0.93
C LEU A 12 21.36 11.03 -0.67
N PRO A 13 22.12 11.50 -1.66
CA PRO A 13 23.50 11.87 -1.43
C PRO A 13 23.63 12.65 -0.12
N ALA A 14 24.77 12.53 0.54
CA ALA A 14 25.06 13.12 1.84
C ALA A 14 24.61 14.61 1.99
N GLU A 15 24.50 15.31 0.87
CA GLU A 15 24.07 16.71 0.77
C GLU A 15 22.58 16.91 1.08
N ARG A 16 21.80 15.84 1.15
CA ARG A 16 20.37 15.88 1.41
C ARG A 16 19.96 15.12 2.68
N GLU A 17 20.94 14.72 3.48
CA GLU A 17 20.68 14.16 4.78
C GLU A 17 19.78 15.09 5.60
N GLY A 18 18.75 14.54 6.20
CA GLY A 18 17.81 15.28 7.04
C GLY A 18 16.64 15.92 6.31
N LYS A 19 16.52 15.79 4.99
CA LYS A 19 15.32 16.23 4.27
C LYS A 19 14.33 15.08 4.12
N ALA A 20 13.48 14.89 5.14
CA ALA A 20 12.31 14.07 5.04
C ALA A 20 11.24 14.80 4.23
N GLU A 21 10.61 14.09 3.30
CA GLU A 21 9.54 14.62 2.47
C GLU A 21 8.30 13.75 2.63
N THR A 22 7.17 14.38 2.95
CA THR A 22 5.88 13.69 2.92
C THR A 22 5.44 13.55 1.46
N VAL A 23 5.36 12.32 0.97
CA VAL A 23 5.03 12.02 -0.43
C VAL A 23 3.59 11.55 -0.63
N GLY A 24 2.93 11.12 0.44
CA GLY A 24 1.54 10.70 0.40
C GLY A 24 0.89 10.88 1.74
N GLU A 25 -0.37 11.28 1.74
CA GLU A 25 -1.13 11.54 2.96
C GLU A 25 -2.62 11.37 2.69
N ILE A 26 -3.32 10.75 3.63
CA ILE A 26 -4.78 10.78 3.68
C ILE A 26 -5.22 11.32 5.03
N VAL A 27 -6.37 11.95 5.06
CA VAL A 27 -6.95 12.56 6.26
C VAL A 27 -8.27 11.88 6.60
N GLY A 28 -8.50 11.68 7.89
CA GLY A 28 -9.72 11.04 8.38
C GLY A 28 -9.67 9.52 8.29
N GLU A 29 -10.83 8.91 8.37
CA GLU A 29 -10.99 7.45 8.24
C GLU A 29 -10.71 7.02 6.80
N GLY A 30 -9.93 5.97 6.66
CA GLY A 30 -9.59 5.40 5.36
C GLY A 30 -8.84 4.09 5.53
N LEU A 31 -8.27 3.59 4.46
CA LEU A 31 -7.45 2.39 4.49
C LEU A 31 -5.99 2.72 4.20
N CYS A 32 -5.12 2.17 5.02
CA CYS A 32 -3.70 2.08 4.70
C CYS A 32 -3.44 0.69 4.13
N VAL A 33 -3.01 0.62 2.88
CA VAL A 33 -2.88 -0.63 2.13
C VAL A 33 -1.42 -0.84 1.77
N LEU A 34 -0.86 -1.93 2.26
CA LEU A 34 0.46 -2.40 1.84
C LEU A 34 0.27 -3.45 0.76
N VAL A 35 0.89 -3.25 -0.40
CA VAL A 35 0.70 -4.11 -1.57
C VAL A 35 1.99 -4.82 -1.92
N GLY A 36 1.96 -6.14 -1.90
CA GLY A 36 3.02 -6.98 -2.41
C GLY A 36 2.62 -7.61 -3.76
N VAL A 37 3.59 -7.79 -4.62
CA VAL A 37 3.42 -8.43 -5.93
C VAL A 37 4.27 -9.68 -5.99
N THR A 38 3.70 -10.77 -6.44
CA THR A 38 4.41 -12.04 -6.64
C THR A 38 4.54 -12.38 -8.11
N HIS A 39 5.37 -13.39 -8.39
CA HIS A 39 5.53 -13.90 -9.75
C HIS A 39 4.18 -14.40 -10.29
N GLY A 40 3.90 -14.08 -11.53
CA GLY A 40 2.66 -14.49 -12.18
C GLY A 40 1.49 -13.52 -12.01
N ASP A 41 1.61 -12.49 -11.19
CA ASP A 41 0.59 -11.45 -11.09
C ASP A 41 0.50 -10.67 -12.40
N THR A 42 -0.72 -10.28 -12.74
CA THR A 42 -1.03 -9.57 -14.00
C THR A 42 -1.87 -8.32 -13.73
N ALA A 43 -2.10 -7.54 -14.78
CA ALA A 43 -3.02 -6.40 -14.70
C ALA A 43 -4.43 -6.82 -14.27
N ALA A 44 -4.88 -8.02 -14.64
CA ALA A 44 -6.16 -8.57 -14.18
C ALA A 44 -6.16 -8.83 -12.67
N THR A 45 -5.04 -9.32 -12.13
CA THR A 45 -4.86 -9.49 -10.68
C THR A 45 -4.96 -8.13 -9.97
N ALA A 46 -4.27 -7.12 -10.49
CA ALA A 46 -4.31 -5.76 -9.94
C ALA A 46 -5.73 -5.17 -9.96
N ALA A 47 -6.47 -5.37 -11.05
CA ALA A 47 -7.85 -4.92 -11.16
C ALA A 47 -8.76 -5.61 -10.14
N GLN A 48 -8.57 -6.90 -9.93
CA GLN A 48 -9.32 -7.67 -8.93
C GLN A 48 -9.04 -7.15 -7.52
N LEU A 49 -7.78 -6.91 -7.19
CA LEU A 49 -7.39 -6.34 -5.90
C LEU A 49 -8.03 -4.97 -5.68
N ALA A 50 -7.98 -4.09 -6.68
CA ALA A 50 -8.58 -2.76 -6.59
C ALA A 50 -10.08 -2.83 -6.27
N ARG A 51 -10.82 -3.68 -6.97
CA ARG A 51 -12.25 -3.88 -6.70
C ARG A 51 -12.49 -4.38 -5.28
N LYS A 52 -11.68 -5.31 -4.83
CA LYS A 52 -11.80 -5.87 -3.47
C LYS A 52 -11.52 -4.79 -2.41
N LEU A 53 -10.46 -4.03 -2.57
CA LEU A 53 -10.11 -2.94 -1.64
C LEU A 53 -11.22 -1.89 -1.56
N TRP A 54 -11.80 -1.52 -2.68
CA TRP A 54 -12.83 -0.48 -2.75
C TRP A 54 -14.13 -0.89 -2.07
N SER A 55 -14.48 -2.18 -2.15
CA SER A 55 -15.74 -2.72 -1.65
C SER A 55 -15.63 -3.43 -0.29
N LEU A 56 -14.43 -3.61 0.25
CA LEU A 56 -14.24 -4.35 1.49
C LEU A 56 -14.82 -3.59 2.69
N ARG A 57 -15.71 -4.25 3.42
CA ARG A 57 -16.50 -3.64 4.49
C ARG A 57 -15.80 -3.75 5.84
N ILE A 58 -14.70 -3.00 6.00
CA ILE A 58 -13.88 -3.02 7.22
C ILE A 58 -13.73 -1.66 7.89
N LEU A 59 -14.46 -0.66 7.43
CA LEU A 59 -14.56 0.62 8.12
C LEU A 59 -15.65 0.58 9.19
N GLU A 60 -15.70 1.62 10.00
CA GLU A 60 -16.69 1.72 11.08
C GLU A 60 -18.12 1.51 10.55
N GLY A 61 -18.92 0.76 11.28
CA GLY A 61 -20.29 0.45 10.92
C GLY A 61 -20.41 -0.55 9.77
N GLU A 62 -19.39 -1.39 9.54
CA GLU A 62 -19.34 -2.35 8.44
C GLU A 62 -19.48 -1.71 7.06
N LYS A 63 -18.90 -0.52 6.90
CA LYS A 63 -18.89 0.22 5.66
C LYS A 63 -17.61 -0.07 4.88
N SER A 64 -17.72 0.07 3.55
CA SER A 64 -16.57 0.06 2.66
C SER A 64 -16.13 1.48 2.32
N CYS A 65 -14.95 1.62 1.72
CA CYS A 65 -14.53 2.90 1.17
C CYS A 65 -15.54 3.42 0.13
N SER A 66 -16.10 2.53 -0.69
CA SER A 66 -17.10 2.91 -1.70
C SER A 66 -18.40 3.41 -1.08
N ASP A 67 -18.79 2.90 0.09
CA ASP A 67 -19.99 3.34 0.78
C ASP A 67 -19.90 4.77 1.29
N VAL A 68 -18.74 5.18 1.79
CA VAL A 68 -18.55 6.45 2.48
C VAL A 68 -17.59 7.41 1.78
N GLY A 69 -17.02 7.02 0.66
CA GLY A 69 -16.05 7.84 -0.07
C GLY A 69 -14.72 7.98 0.68
N ALA A 70 -14.33 6.99 1.46
CA ALA A 70 -13.10 7.08 2.25
C ALA A 70 -11.85 6.92 1.37
N PRO A 71 -10.77 7.66 1.69
CA PRO A 71 -9.53 7.59 0.93
C PRO A 71 -8.73 6.34 1.25
N LEU A 72 -7.82 5.99 0.32
CA LEU A 72 -6.85 4.92 0.49
C LEU A 72 -5.44 5.46 0.34
N LEU A 73 -4.55 5.03 1.23
CA LEU A 73 -3.10 5.23 1.09
C LEU A 73 -2.51 3.89 0.65
N VAL A 74 -2.01 3.83 -0.57
CA VAL A 74 -1.49 2.60 -1.17
C VAL A 74 0.03 2.67 -1.28
N ILE A 75 0.69 1.72 -0.67
CA ILE A 75 2.15 1.67 -0.55
C ILE A 75 2.65 0.31 -1.01
N SER A 76 3.65 0.29 -1.87
CA SER A 76 4.31 -0.96 -2.25
C SER A 76 5.09 -1.54 -1.07
N GLN A 77 5.00 -2.85 -0.86
CA GLN A 77 5.65 -3.56 0.23
C GLN A 77 6.04 -4.97 -0.20
N PHE A 78 7.21 -5.12 -0.82
CA PHE A 78 7.66 -6.42 -1.32
C PHE A 78 7.88 -7.43 -0.19
N THR A 79 8.16 -6.97 1.02
CA THR A 79 8.43 -7.81 2.19
C THR A 79 7.21 -8.61 2.65
N LEU A 80 6.00 -8.32 2.13
CA LEU A 80 4.84 -9.18 2.35
C LEU A 80 5.08 -10.60 1.83
N TYR A 81 5.90 -10.75 0.79
CA TYR A 81 6.31 -12.04 0.26
C TYR A 81 7.64 -12.54 0.86
N GLY A 82 8.05 -11.95 1.97
CA GLY A 82 9.19 -12.47 2.73
C GLY A 82 8.87 -13.83 3.36
N ASP A 83 9.81 -14.76 3.25
CA ASP A 83 9.73 -16.05 3.91
C ASP A 83 10.72 -16.08 5.07
N ALA A 84 10.21 -16.15 6.27
CA ALA A 84 10.99 -16.18 7.51
C ALA A 84 10.86 -17.51 8.26
N ARG A 85 10.32 -18.56 7.60
CA ARG A 85 10.00 -19.82 8.28
C ARG A 85 11.22 -20.66 8.63
N LYS A 86 12.30 -20.58 7.85
CA LYS A 86 13.43 -21.51 7.94
C LYS A 86 14.67 -20.95 8.59
N SER A 87 14.85 -19.64 8.63
CA SER A 87 16.06 -19.03 9.16
C SER A 87 15.76 -17.68 9.83
N ARG A 88 16.79 -17.11 10.46
CA ARG A 88 16.67 -15.78 11.08
C ARG A 88 16.71 -14.65 10.08
N ARG A 89 17.11 -14.92 8.83
CA ARG A 89 17.07 -13.98 7.72
C ARG A 89 15.91 -14.34 6.79
N PRO A 90 14.96 -13.44 6.56
CA PRO A 90 13.93 -13.67 5.55
C PRO A 90 14.53 -13.85 4.15
N THR A 91 13.84 -14.58 3.31
CA THR A 91 14.13 -14.65 1.87
C THR A 91 13.03 -13.93 1.09
N TRP A 92 13.39 -13.41 -0.06
CA TRP A 92 12.51 -12.57 -0.88
C TRP A 92 12.18 -13.22 -2.23
N ASN A 93 12.42 -14.52 -2.35
CA ASN A 93 12.30 -15.25 -3.61
C ASN A 93 10.89 -15.22 -4.20
N ALA A 94 9.87 -15.10 -3.37
CA ALA A 94 8.48 -15.04 -3.82
C ALA A 94 8.04 -13.64 -4.23
N ALA A 95 8.83 -12.60 -3.93
CA ALA A 95 8.54 -11.24 -4.36
C ALA A 95 8.93 -11.06 -5.83
N ALA A 96 8.03 -10.46 -6.63
CA ALA A 96 8.35 -10.08 -8.00
C ALA A 96 9.42 -8.98 -8.02
N PRO A 97 10.29 -8.95 -9.04
CA PRO A 97 11.27 -7.88 -9.18
C PRO A 97 10.59 -6.52 -9.38
N GLY A 98 11.30 -5.44 -9.00
CA GLY A 98 10.76 -4.09 -9.04
C GLY A 98 10.22 -3.66 -10.40
N GLU A 99 10.86 -4.06 -11.46
CA GLU A 99 10.45 -3.77 -12.86
C GLU A 99 9.09 -4.39 -13.22
N VAL A 100 8.69 -5.46 -12.54
CA VAL A 100 7.37 -6.09 -12.66
C VAL A 100 6.39 -5.53 -11.65
N ALA A 101 6.85 -5.34 -10.42
CA ALA A 101 6.00 -4.93 -9.30
C ALA A 101 5.52 -3.48 -9.43
N GLU A 102 6.39 -2.55 -9.81
CA GLU A 102 6.02 -1.13 -9.88
C GLU A 102 4.83 -0.86 -10.81
N PRO A 103 4.83 -1.36 -12.07
CA PRO A 103 3.67 -1.17 -12.94
C PRO A 103 2.37 -1.77 -12.40
N LEU A 104 2.46 -2.89 -11.69
CA LEU A 104 1.28 -3.54 -11.12
C LEU A 104 0.73 -2.80 -9.90
N VAL A 105 1.59 -2.24 -9.06
CA VAL A 105 1.15 -1.36 -7.97
C VAL A 105 0.49 -0.10 -8.56
N ASP A 106 1.08 0.48 -9.59
CA ASP A 106 0.50 1.62 -10.31
C ASP A 106 -0.85 1.27 -10.92
N GLU A 107 -1.01 0.06 -11.43
CA GLU A 107 -2.28 -0.41 -11.96
C GLU A 107 -3.36 -0.51 -10.87
N VAL A 108 -3.02 -0.99 -9.69
CA VAL A 108 -3.97 -0.99 -8.54
C VAL A 108 -4.45 0.42 -8.24
N VAL A 109 -3.54 1.37 -8.17
CA VAL A 109 -3.86 2.79 -7.91
C VAL A 109 -4.74 3.36 -9.01
N SER A 110 -4.37 3.13 -10.26
CA SER A 110 -5.12 3.60 -11.43
C SER A 110 -6.54 3.05 -11.46
N ARG A 111 -6.70 1.76 -11.16
CA ARG A 111 -8.02 1.11 -11.10
C ARG A 111 -8.87 1.62 -9.96
N LEU A 112 -8.28 1.86 -8.80
CA LEU A 112 -8.99 2.47 -7.66
C LEU A 112 -9.50 3.87 -8.03
N ARG A 113 -8.64 4.69 -8.63
CA ARG A 113 -9.03 6.02 -9.08
C ARG A 113 -10.15 5.99 -10.13
N ALA A 114 -10.11 5.03 -11.05
CA ALA A 114 -11.16 4.83 -12.04
C ALA A 114 -12.49 4.43 -11.40
N LEU A 115 -12.48 3.78 -10.26
CA LEU A 115 -13.67 3.45 -9.48
C LEU A 115 -14.21 4.64 -8.66
N GLY A 116 -13.49 5.75 -8.62
CA GLY A 116 -13.88 6.96 -7.91
C GLY A 116 -13.14 7.18 -6.59
N ALA A 117 -12.15 6.36 -6.27
CA ALA A 117 -11.40 6.47 -5.03
C ALA A 117 -10.43 7.65 -5.03
N GLU A 118 -10.31 8.31 -3.88
CA GLU A 118 -9.19 9.20 -3.58
C GLU A 118 -8.03 8.34 -3.09
N VAL A 119 -6.92 8.36 -3.82
CA VAL A 119 -5.76 7.53 -3.52
C VAL A 119 -4.50 8.37 -3.41
N ALA A 120 -3.84 8.24 -2.27
CA ALA A 120 -2.47 8.71 -2.07
C ALA A 120 -1.52 7.52 -2.11
N THR A 121 -0.26 7.78 -2.42
CA THR A 121 0.75 6.74 -2.61
C THR A 121 2.03 7.07 -1.88
N GLY A 122 2.87 6.03 -1.66
CA GLY A 122 4.27 6.21 -1.33
C GLY A 122 5.11 6.46 -2.59
N ARG A 123 6.41 6.25 -2.45
CA ARG A 123 7.35 6.30 -3.58
C ARG A 123 8.00 4.93 -3.73
N PHE A 124 7.79 4.30 -4.87
CA PHE A 124 8.29 2.95 -5.11
C PHE A 124 9.82 2.88 -4.95
N GLY A 125 10.28 1.85 -4.23
CA GLY A 125 11.70 1.62 -4.00
C GLY A 125 12.38 2.54 -2.99
N ALA A 126 11.68 3.53 -2.45
CA ALA A 126 12.25 4.43 -1.45
C ALA A 126 12.15 3.86 -0.04
N ARG A 127 13.03 4.34 0.84
CA ARG A 127 12.85 4.15 2.27
C ARG A 127 11.72 5.01 2.76
N MET A 128 10.74 4.38 3.39
CA MET A 128 9.51 5.08 3.81
C MET A 128 9.25 4.86 5.30
N LYS A 129 8.85 5.92 5.97
CA LYS A 129 8.24 5.86 7.30
C LYS A 129 6.75 6.08 7.12
N VAL A 130 5.96 5.15 7.58
CA VAL A 130 4.51 5.20 7.49
C VAL A 130 3.95 5.47 8.87
N SER A 131 3.26 6.58 9.03
CA SER A 131 2.61 6.97 10.28
C SER A 131 1.12 6.80 10.15
N LEU A 132 0.52 6.07 11.07
CA LEU A 132 -0.93 5.89 11.12
C LEU A 132 -1.37 5.52 12.53
N THR A 133 -2.64 5.75 12.81
CA THR A 133 -3.32 5.13 13.94
C THR A 133 -4.22 4.04 13.38
N ASN A 134 -3.94 2.79 13.75
CA ASN A 134 -4.78 1.67 13.39
C ASN A 134 -5.91 1.54 14.40
N GLU A 135 -7.12 1.90 14.00
CA GLU A 135 -8.29 1.64 14.81
C GLU A 135 -8.72 0.19 14.59
N GLY A 136 -8.30 -0.65 15.54
CA GLY A 136 -8.63 -2.07 15.48
C GLY A 136 -10.12 -2.35 15.67
N PRO A 137 -10.50 -3.62 15.49
CA PRO A 137 -9.61 -4.77 15.28
C PRO A 137 -9.26 -5.06 13.81
N PHE A 138 -9.72 -4.26 12.83
CA PHE A 138 -9.66 -4.63 11.42
C PHE A 138 -8.30 -4.38 10.77
N THR A 139 -7.45 -5.39 10.88
CA THR A 139 -6.25 -5.54 10.04
C THR A 139 -6.37 -6.89 9.36
N VAL A 140 -6.44 -6.91 8.05
CA VAL A 140 -6.70 -8.12 7.28
C VAL A 140 -5.67 -8.32 6.18
N LEU A 141 -5.43 -9.57 5.83
CA LEU A 141 -4.62 -9.97 4.69
C LEU A 141 -5.54 -10.37 3.55
N LEU A 142 -5.23 -9.90 2.35
CA LEU A 142 -5.92 -10.28 1.12
C LEU A 142 -4.93 -10.90 0.15
N GLU A 143 -5.32 -12.01 -0.46
CA GLU A 143 -4.63 -12.59 -1.62
C GLU A 143 -5.63 -12.75 -2.75
N VAL A 144 -5.22 -12.38 -3.92
CA VAL A 144 -6.04 -12.49 -5.13
C VAL A 144 -5.31 -13.22 -6.24
#